data_6fc91f3f31fb4b974c438a8762b95856
#
_entry.id   6fc91f3f31fb4b974c438a8762b95856
#
_cell.length_a   1.000
_cell.length_b   1.000
_cell.length_c   1.000
_cell.angle_alpha   90.00
_cell.angle_beta   90.00
_cell.angle_gamma   90.00
#
_symmetry.space_group_name_H-M   'P 1'
#
loop_
_entity.id
_entity.type
_entity.pdbx_description
1 polymer ?
#
loop_
_entity_poly.entity_id
_entity_poly.type
_entity_poly.pdbx_seq_one_letter_code
_entity_poly.pdbx_strand_id
1 'polypeptide(L)'
;MRAEFELGAEILFQEFTMSINRQWLLAARPDGMIGPQNFTYAETDIPDIGDEEVLVKNLMLSFDPTQRNWMVDRPGYLPPVEIGAPMRAGSVSQVVQSNHPDFAAGELVQTTGCWQDYAVVTPGKGPMGVNKLPPGVSPEMMLSILGITGMTAYFGLMDIGMPQEGETVLVSGAAGATGSVVGQIAKLKGCRVVGIAGGEEKCRWLTEKAGFDAVIDYKSEDVAAQIAYHCPDKWDIFFDNVGGPTLEAALNHINLYGRVVLCGSISTYNATRPEPGPSNLMSLVTNRGRMQGFIILDYLPRAMEAIEQLMGWVASGDIVYAVDMAEGFNNIPATIQRLYTGQNFGKQLLKIADPE
;
A
#
# COMPACT_ATOMS: atom_id res chain seq x y z
N MET A 1 -73.24 15.85 -29.81
CA MET A 1 -72.55 15.29 -28.65
C MET A 1 -71.26 14.69 -29.17
N ARG A 2 -70.21 15.48 -29.13
CA ARG A 2 -68.85 15.07 -29.51
C ARG A 2 -68.11 14.80 -28.20
N ALA A 3 -67.58 13.60 -28.03
CA ALA A 3 -66.68 13.25 -26.96
C ALA A 3 -65.26 13.39 -27.55
N GLU A 4 -64.50 14.32 -27.04
CA GLU A 4 -63.06 14.49 -27.32
C GLU A 4 -62.27 13.50 -26.47
N PHE A 5 -61.55 12.63 -27.13
CA PHE A 5 -60.51 11.80 -26.52
C PHE A 5 -59.20 12.59 -26.50
N GLU A 6 -58.82 13.12 -25.38
CA GLU A 6 -57.45 13.55 -25.11
C GLU A 6 -56.63 12.35 -24.67
N LEU A 7 -55.78 11.81 -25.53
CA LEU A 7 -54.71 10.91 -25.15
C LEU A 7 -53.49 11.80 -24.76
N GLY A 8 -53.34 11.96 -23.45
CA GLY A 8 -52.08 12.48 -22.90
C GLY A 8 -50.97 11.45 -23.03
N ALA A 9 -50.12 11.61 -24.02
CA ALA A 9 -48.85 10.89 -24.09
C ALA A 9 -47.84 11.61 -23.17
N GLU A 10 -47.75 11.16 -21.89
CA GLU A 10 -46.60 11.47 -21.08
C GLU A 10 -45.41 10.68 -21.63
N ILE A 11 -44.60 11.34 -22.46
CA ILE A 11 -43.26 10.85 -22.79
C ILE A 11 -42.43 11.07 -21.58
N LEU A 12 -42.23 10.00 -20.79
CA LEU A 12 -41.20 9.91 -19.78
C LEU A 12 -39.85 10.02 -20.50
N PHE A 13 -39.30 11.25 -20.57
CA PHE A 13 -37.88 11.45 -20.80
C PHE A 13 -37.16 10.89 -19.57
N GLN A 14 -36.82 9.61 -19.62
CA GLN A 14 -35.79 9.07 -18.78
C GLN A 14 -34.51 9.79 -19.24
N GLU A 15 -34.04 10.77 -18.46
CA GLU A 15 -32.72 11.34 -18.64
C GLU A 15 -31.73 10.16 -18.52
N PHE A 16 -31.27 9.68 -19.64
CA PHE A 16 -30.08 8.88 -19.73
C PHE A 16 -28.93 9.78 -19.28
N THR A 17 -28.70 9.86 -17.99
CA THR A 17 -27.44 10.33 -17.47
C THR A 17 -26.41 9.34 -18.02
N MET A 18 -25.74 9.70 -19.11
CA MET A 18 -24.59 8.95 -19.59
C MET A 18 -23.60 8.93 -18.43
N SER A 19 -23.49 7.78 -17.78
CA SER A 19 -22.57 7.62 -16.66
C SER A 19 -21.16 7.63 -17.24
N ILE A 20 -20.39 8.66 -16.92
CA ILE A 20 -19.03 8.90 -17.43
C ILE A 20 -18.06 8.15 -16.53
N ASN A 21 -17.06 7.52 -17.12
CA ASN A 21 -15.90 6.96 -16.43
C ASN A 21 -14.78 7.99 -16.39
N ARG A 22 -14.61 8.67 -15.24
CA ARG A 22 -13.47 9.58 -15.02
C ARG A 22 -12.22 8.77 -14.80
N GLN A 23 -11.09 9.25 -15.34
CA GLN A 23 -9.81 8.55 -15.29
C GLN A 23 -8.67 9.54 -15.07
N TRP A 24 -7.65 9.10 -14.32
CA TRP A 24 -6.34 9.72 -14.26
C TRP A 24 -5.33 8.84 -14.98
N LEU A 25 -4.89 9.29 -16.15
CA LEU A 25 -3.98 8.57 -17.03
C LEU A 25 -2.54 8.96 -16.76
N LEU A 26 -1.60 8.03 -16.90
CA LEU A 26 -0.18 8.34 -16.91
C LEU A 26 0.14 9.07 -18.22
N ALA A 27 0.37 10.38 -18.18
CA ALA A 27 0.65 11.22 -19.36
C ALA A 27 2.13 11.25 -19.74
N ALA A 28 3.01 11.21 -18.72
CA ALA A 28 4.45 11.24 -18.92
C ALA A 28 5.16 10.49 -17.78
N ARG A 29 6.24 9.82 -18.10
CA ARG A 29 7.10 9.19 -17.10
C ARG A 29 7.78 10.26 -16.24
N PRO A 30 7.74 10.13 -14.89
CA PRO A 30 8.35 11.14 -14.03
C PRO A 30 9.87 11.08 -14.09
N ASP A 31 10.51 12.23 -14.23
CA ASP A 31 11.92 12.47 -14.02
C ASP A 31 12.06 13.16 -12.64
N GLY A 32 12.55 12.43 -11.64
CA GLY A 32 12.52 12.89 -10.25
C GLY A 32 11.17 12.72 -9.56
N MET A 33 10.79 13.71 -8.74
CA MET A 33 9.54 13.72 -7.97
C MET A 33 8.32 13.71 -8.91
N ILE A 34 7.33 12.90 -8.55
CA ILE A 34 6.04 12.87 -9.24
C ILE A 34 5.36 14.24 -9.09
N GLY A 35 4.84 14.76 -10.20
CA GLY A 35 4.11 16.02 -10.23
C GLY A 35 2.84 15.94 -11.07
N PRO A 36 2.00 17.02 -11.08
CA PRO A 36 0.77 17.07 -11.86
C PRO A 36 0.99 16.83 -13.35
N GLN A 37 2.16 17.21 -13.90
CA GLN A 37 2.54 17.03 -15.30
C GLN A 37 2.67 15.57 -15.72
N ASN A 38 2.74 14.65 -14.78
CA ASN A 38 2.82 13.22 -15.08
C ASN A 38 1.45 12.58 -15.34
N PHE A 39 0.37 13.30 -15.09
CA PHE A 39 -0.98 12.77 -15.18
C PHE A 39 -1.87 13.65 -16.04
N THR A 40 -2.84 13.03 -16.69
CA THR A 40 -3.90 13.71 -17.45
C THR A 40 -5.26 13.19 -17.01
N TYR A 41 -6.18 14.10 -16.75
CA TYR A 41 -7.58 13.78 -16.53
C TYR A 41 -8.25 13.45 -17.86
N ALA A 42 -9.07 12.40 -17.88
CA ALA A 42 -9.87 12.00 -19.02
C ALA A 42 -11.27 11.54 -18.58
N GLU A 43 -12.21 11.65 -19.49
CA GLU A 43 -13.55 11.12 -19.37
C GLU A 43 -13.84 10.23 -20.57
N THR A 44 -14.36 9.04 -20.29
CA THR A 44 -14.76 8.06 -21.33
C THR A 44 -16.14 7.51 -20.99
N ASP A 45 -16.74 6.80 -21.93
CA ASP A 45 -17.92 5.99 -21.63
C ASP A 45 -17.53 4.88 -20.65
N ILE A 46 -18.51 4.42 -19.86
CA ILE A 46 -18.33 3.22 -19.04
C ILE A 46 -18.15 2.04 -20.00
N PRO A 47 -17.10 1.21 -19.81
CA PRO A 47 -16.84 0.11 -20.72
C PRO A 47 -17.89 -1.01 -20.58
N ASP A 48 -18.23 -1.63 -21.71
CA ASP A 48 -19.00 -2.88 -21.72
C ASP A 48 -18.16 -4.05 -21.23
N ILE A 49 -18.82 -5.09 -20.71
CA ILE A 49 -18.16 -6.32 -20.25
C ILE A 49 -18.33 -7.46 -21.25
N GLY A 50 -17.25 -8.21 -21.45
CA GLY A 50 -17.24 -9.47 -22.20
C GLY A 50 -17.61 -10.68 -21.32
N ASP A 51 -17.43 -11.87 -21.90
CA ASP A 51 -17.61 -13.13 -21.18
C ASP A 51 -16.63 -13.23 -20.00
N GLU A 52 -17.11 -13.80 -18.87
CA GLU A 52 -16.33 -13.99 -17.64
C GLU A 52 -15.78 -12.65 -17.02
N GLU A 53 -16.27 -11.50 -17.46
CA GLU A 53 -15.84 -10.21 -16.95
C GLU A 53 -16.84 -9.61 -15.95
N VAL A 54 -16.33 -8.72 -15.12
CA VAL A 54 -17.08 -8.02 -14.08
C VAL A 54 -16.81 -6.53 -14.20
N LEU A 55 -17.85 -5.70 -14.32
CA LEU A 55 -17.75 -4.25 -14.18
C LEU A 55 -17.84 -3.89 -12.72
N VAL A 56 -16.86 -3.16 -12.24
CA VAL A 56 -16.81 -2.66 -10.87
C VAL A 56 -16.76 -1.14 -10.83
N LYS A 57 -17.44 -0.54 -9.83
CA LYS A 57 -17.34 0.88 -9.47
C LYS A 57 -16.36 1.00 -8.32
N ASN A 58 -15.29 1.75 -8.50
CA ASN A 58 -14.31 1.98 -7.45
C ASN A 58 -14.90 2.86 -6.35
N LEU A 59 -14.82 2.42 -5.11
CA LEU A 59 -15.24 3.16 -3.93
C LEU A 59 -14.06 3.79 -3.21
N MET A 60 -12.95 3.04 -3.13
CA MET A 60 -11.76 3.43 -2.41
C MET A 60 -10.50 2.95 -3.12
N LEU A 61 -9.50 3.81 -3.21
CA LEU A 61 -8.18 3.52 -3.80
C LEU A 61 -7.10 3.43 -2.75
N SER A 62 -6.16 2.52 -3.00
CA SER A 62 -4.94 2.33 -2.23
C SER A 62 -3.78 3.08 -2.87
N PHE A 63 -2.99 3.80 -2.05
CA PHE A 63 -1.76 4.44 -2.48
C PHE A 63 -0.56 3.77 -1.81
N ASP A 64 0.39 3.37 -2.65
CA ASP A 64 1.57 2.62 -2.25
C ASP A 64 2.82 3.20 -2.93
N PRO A 65 3.96 3.30 -2.23
CA PRO A 65 5.18 3.87 -2.82
C PRO A 65 5.66 3.15 -4.08
N THR A 66 5.35 1.86 -4.21
CA THR A 66 5.70 1.06 -5.39
C THR A 66 5.04 1.55 -6.69
N GLN A 67 3.94 2.33 -6.61
CA GLN A 67 3.30 2.93 -7.78
C GLN A 67 4.27 3.79 -8.59
N ARG A 68 5.26 4.44 -7.93
CA ARG A 68 6.33 5.17 -8.60
C ARG A 68 7.18 4.28 -9.50
N ASN A 69 7.44 3.05 -9.08
CA ASN A 69 8.23 2.10 -9.86
C ASN A 69 7.48 1.61 -11.10
N TRP A 70 6.15 1.58 -11.07
CA TRP A 70 5.33 1.21 -12.22
C TRP A 70 5.21 2.32 -13.27
N MET A 71 5.63 3.55 -12.94
CA MET A 71 5.65 4.68 -13.87
C MET A 71 6.93 4.77 -14.71
N VAL A 72 7.95 3.96 -14.43
CA VAL A 72 9.22 3.97 -15.19
C VAL A 72 9.27 2.80 -16.16
N ASP A 73 9.86 3.06 -17.33
CA ASP A 73 10.04 2.05 -18.39
C ASP A 73 11.32 1.24 -18.13
N ARG A 74 11.21 0.32 -17.18
CA ARG A 74 12.28 -0.64 -16.89
C ARG A 74 11.66 -1.97 -16.44
N PRO A 75 12.34 -3.10 -16.66
CA PRO A 75 11.92 -4.38 -16.12
C PRO A 75 11.73 -4.33 -14.61
N GLY A 76 10.61 -4.90 -14.13
CA GLY A 76 10.27 -5.04 -12.72
C GLY A 76 9.44 -6.30 -12.51
N TYR A 77 8.93 -6.50 -11.32
CA TYR A 77 8.06 -7.65 -10.99
C TYR A 77 6.63 -7.51 -11.58
N LEU A 78 6.25 -6.31 -12.01
CA LEU A 78 5.08 -6.04 -12.85
C LEU A 78 5.50 -5.19 -14.05
N PRO A 79 4.83 -5.34 -15.20
CA PRO A 79 5.08 -4.47 -16.34
C PRO A 79 4.78 -3.00 -15.98
N PRO A 80 5.50 -2.04 -16.56
CA PRO A 80 5.20 -0.63 -16.38
C PRO A 80 3.78 -0.29 -16.85
N VAL A 81 3.21 0.77 -16.28
CA VAL A 81 1.95 1.34 -16.78
C VAL A 81 2.24 2.02 -18.11
N GLU A 82 1.41 1.76 -19.11
CA GLU A 82 1.54 2.37 -20.43
C GLU A 82 1.17 3.86 -20.37
N ILE A 83 1.85 4.67 -21.20
CA ILE A 83 1.45 6.08 -21.38
C ILE A 83 0.06 6.12 -22.00
N GLY A 84 -0.82 6.92 -21.41
CA GLY A 84 -2.23 7.01 -21.80
C GLY A 84 -3.15 5.98 -21.12
N ALA A 85 -2.62 5.08 -20.31
CA ALA A 85 -3.44 4.16 -19.52
C ALA A 85 -3.76 4.72 -18.12
N PRO A 86 -4.89 4.32 -17.50
CA PRO A 86 -5.18 4.64 -16.10
C PRO A 86 -4.09 4.12 -15.18
N MET A 87 -3.67 4.97 -14.23
CA MET A 87 -2.61 4.60 -13.30
C MET A 87 -3.04 3.41 -12.43
N ARG A 88 -2.19 2.39 -12.34
CA ARG A 88 -2.48 1.16 -11.58
C ARG A 88 -2.57 1.44 -10.07
N ALA A 89 -3.65 0.94 -9.45
CA ALA A 89 -3.86 0.98 -8.00
C ALA A 89 -4.76 -0.17 -7.55
N GLY A 90 -4.52 -0.69 -6.35
CA GLY A 90 -5.49 -1.53 -5.68
C GLY A 90 -6.73 -0.73 -5.27
N SER A 91 -7.88 -1.38 -5.25
CA SER A 91 -9.15 -0.76 -4.85
C SER A 91 -10.02 -1.72 -4.05
N VAL A 92 -10.94 -1.15 -3.27
CA VAL A 92 -12.21 -1.80 -2.94
C VAL A 92 -13.27 -1.15 -3.81
N SER A 93 -14.05 -1.99 -4.45
CA SER A 93 -15.03 -1.62 -5.47
C SER A 93 -16.33 -2.39 -5.27
N GLN A 94 -17.44 -1.85 -5.79
CA GLN A 94 -18.71 -2.53 -5.84
C GLN A 94 -18.96 -3.09 -7.24
N VAL A 95 -19.39 -4.34 -7.32
CA VAL A 95 -19.81 -4.96 -8.58
C VAL A 95 -21.07 -4.26 -9.09
N VAL A 96 -21.01 -3.73 -10.31
CA VAL A 96 -22.14 -3.07 -10.99
C VAL A 96 -22.83 -4.06 -11.92
N GLN A 97 -22.02 -4.80 -12.71
CA GLN A 97 -22.50 -5.81 -13.64
C GLN A 97 -21.52 -6.97 -13.68
N SER A 98 -22.03 -8.19 -13.86
CA SER A 98 -21.20 -9.39 -13.91
C SER A 98 -21.71 -10.38 -14.97
N ASN A 99 -20.79 -10.89 -15.78
CA ASN A 99 -20.95 -12.07 -16.63
C ASN A 99 -20.24 -13.29 -16.04
N HIS A 100 -19.70 -13.21 -14.81
CA HIS A 100 -19.03 -14.31 -14.13
C HIS A 100 -19.94 -14.92 -13.06
N PRO A 101 -20.08 -16.26 -12.98
CA PRO A 101 -21.06 -16.92 -12.10
C PRO A 101 -20.84 -16.68 -10.60
N ASP A 102 -19.59 -16.42 -10.19
CA ASP A 102 -19.25 -16.25 -8.77
C ASP A 102 -19.48 -14.82 -8.26
N PHE A 103 -19.77 -13.83 -9.08
CA PHE A 103 -19.92 -12.43 -8.68
C PHE A 103 -21.30 -11.89 -9.05
N ALA A 104 -21.91 -11.17 -8.13
CA ALA A 104 -23.22 -10.54 -8.31
C ALA A 104 -23.15 -9.02 -8.07
N ALA A 105 -24.03 -8.29 -8.75
CA ALA A 105 -24.19 -6.84 -8.54
C ALA A 105 -24.46 -6.53 -7.06
N GLY A 106 -23.85 -5.47 -6.54
CA GLY A 106 -23.91 -5.05 -5.15
C GLY A 106 -22.81 -5.64 -4.25
N GLU A 107 -22.12 -6.71 -4.66
CA GLU A 107 -21.04 -7.28 -3.85
C GLU A 107 -19.83 -6.34 -3.81
N LEU A 108 -19.17 -6.29 -2.64
CA LEU A 108 -17.91 -5.57 -2.48
C LEU A 108 -16.74 -6.51 -2.78
N VAL A 109 -15.80 -6.02 -3.59
CA VAL A 109 -14.62 -6.77 -4.01
C VAL A 109 -13.35 -5.94 -3.86
N GLN A 110 -12.25 -6.59 -3.50
CA GLN A 110 -10.90 -6.06 -3.64
C GLN A 110 -10.36 -6.46 -5.01
N THR A 111 -9.79 -5.51 -5.74
CA THR A 111 -9.22 -5.73 -7.07
C THR A 111 -8.17 -4.68 -7.43
N THR A 112 -7.72 -4.70 -8.69
CA THR A 112 -6.88 -3.65 -9.29
C THR A 112 -7.78 -2.75 -10.14
N GLY A 113 -8.48 -1.81 -9.50
CA GLY A 113 -9.43 -0.91 -10.16
C GLY A 113 -8.79 0.27 -10.92
N CYS A 114 -7.51 0.54 -10.68
CA CYS A 114 -6.79 1.70 -11.23
C CYS A 114 -7.39 3.06 -10.83
N TRP A 115 -6.82 4.15 -11.29
CA TRP A 115 -7.29 5.50 -10.99
C TRP A 115 -8.43 5.90 -11.93
N GLN A 116 -9.59 5.32 -11.74
CA GLN A 116 -10.80 5.54 -12.51
C GLN A 116 -12.05 5.24 -11.70
N ASP A 117 -13.22 5.68 -12.15
CA ASP A 117 -14.48 5.39 -11.47
C ASP A 117 -14.92 3.95 -11.70
N TYR A 118 -14.84 3.46 -12.93
CA TYR A 118 -15.29 2.14 -13.33
C TYR A 118 -14.16 1.35 -13.98
N ALA A 119 -14.07 0.08 -13.67
CA ALA A 119 -13.09 -0.82 -14.27
C ALA A 119 -13.73 -2.16 -14.67
N VAL A 120 -13.31 -2.70 -15.81
CA VAL A 120 -13.58 -4.10 -16.15
C VAL A 120 -12.46 -4.95 -15.59
N VAL A 121 -12.83 -5.96 -14.82
CA VAL A 121 -11.90 -6.91 -14.19
C VAL A 121 -12.30 -8.35 -14.53
N THR A 122 -11.31 -9.21 -14.68
CA THR A 122 -11.53 -10.64 -14.96
C THR A 122 -11.10 -11.45 -13.75
N PRO A 123 -11.99 -12.16 -13.05
CA PRO A 123 -11.64 -13.05 -11.96
C PRO A 123 -10.55 -14.05 -12.36
N GLY A 124 -9.62 -14.32 -11.45
CA GLY A 124 -8.48 -15.20 -11.72
C GLY A 124 -7.36 -14.58 -12.58
N LYS A 125 -7.52 -13.35 -13.10
CA LYS A 125 -6.48 -12.64 -13.85
C LYS A 125 -6.00 -11.40 -13.09
N GLY A 126 -4.82 -10.91 -13.49
CA GLY A 126 -4.17 -9.75 -12.89
C GLY A 126 -3.41 -10.08 -11.60
N PRO A 127 -2.61 -9.12 -11.08
CA PRO A 127 -1.67 -9.36 -10.00
C PRO A 127 -2.35 -9.63 -8.65
N MET A 128 -3.58 -9.13 -8.45
CA MET A 128 -4.33 -9.25 -7.19
C MET A 128 -5.58 -10.10 -7.33
N GLY A 129 -5.97 -10.47 -8.55
CA GLY A 129 -7.26 -11.10 -8.81
C GLY A 129 -8.45 -10.20 -8.45
N VAL A 130 -9.61 -10.84 -8.27
CA VAL A 130 -10.84 -10.23 -7.76
C VAL A 130 -11.29 -11.04 -6.56
N ASN A 131 -11.31 -10.43 -5.36
CA ASN A 131 -11.59 -11.13 -4.12
C ASN A 131 -12.77 -10.45 -3.41
N LYS A 132 -13.80 -11.24 -3.04
CA LYS A 132 -14.91 -10.70 -2.23
C LYS A 132 -14.40 -10.27 -0.86
N LEU A 133 -14.95 -9.17 -0.35
CA LEU A 133 -14.68 -8.78 1.02
C LEU A 133 -15.33 -9.78 1.99
N PRO A 134 -14.57 -10.28 2.97
CA PRO A 134 -15.14 -11.12 4.01
C PRO A 134 -16.21 -10.36 4.83
N PRO A 135 -17.24 -11.03 5.33
CA PRO A 135 -18.23 -10.41 6.22
C PRO A 135 -17.58 -9.71 7.41
N GLY A 136 -17.99 -8.46 7.68
CA GLY A 136 -17.48 -7.66 8.79
C GLY A 136 -16.12 -6.98 8.55
N VAL A 137 -15.51 -7.16 7.38
CA VAL A 137 -14.28 -6.46 6.99
C VAL A 137 -14.66 -5.17 6.27
N SER A 138 -14.19 -4.03 6.80
CA SER A 138 -14.38 -2.74 6.13
C SER A 138 -13.45 -2.56 4.93
N PRO A 139 -13.80 -1.70 3.95
CA PRO A 139 -12.91 -1.34 2.86
C PRO A 139 -11.52 -0.85 3.32
N GLU A 140 -11.47 -0.07 4.40
CA GLU A 140 -10.23 0.43 4.99
C GLU A 140 -9.36 -0.71 5.53
N MET A 141 -9.95 -1.67 6.25
CA MET A 141 -9.23 -2.85 6.74
C MET A 141 -8.65 -3.65 5.58
N MET A 142 -9.47 -3.87 4.53
CA MET A 142 -9.07 -4.67 3.37
C MET A 142 -7.95 -4.03 2.56
N LEU A 143 -7.89 -2.70 2.44
CA LEU A 143 -6.82 -1.98 1.75
C LEU A 143 -5.63 -1.62 2.65
N SER A 144 -5.71 -1.85 3.95
CA SER A 144 -4.64 -1.56 4.91
C SER A 144 -4.09 -2.84 5.54
N ILE A 145 -4.52 -3.13 6.77
CA ILE A 145 -3.94 -4.21 7.61
C ILE A 145 -4.17 -5.62 7.02
N LEU A 146 -5.28 -5.87 6.34
CA LEU A 146 -5.57 -7.16 5.71
C LEU A 146 -5.15 -7.21 4.23
N GLY A 147 -4.70 -6.08 3.68
CA GLY A 147 -4.24 -5.96 2.31
C GLY A 147 -2.75 -6.26 2.15
N ILE A 148 -2.23 -5.83 1.01
CA ILE A 148 -0.84 -6.03 0.60
C ILE A 148 0.16 -5.56 1.66
N THR A 149 -0.08 -4.42 2.32
CA THR A 149 0.88 -3.86 3.28
C THR A 149 0.97 -4.67 4.58
N GLY A 150 -0.16 -5.17 5.09
CA GLY A 150 -0.16 -6.04 6.26
C GLY A 150 0.44 -7.42 5.96
N MET A 151 0.08 -8.03 4.83
CA MET A 151 0.71 -9.28 4.37
C MET A 151 2.21 -9.13 4.15
N THR A 152 2.65 -7.99 3.59
CA THR A 152 4.09 -7.66 3.44
C THR A 152 4.79 -7.60 4.78
N ALA A 153 4.17 -6.98 5.78
CA ALA A 153 4.72 -6.94 7.13
C ALA A 153 4.84 -8.35 7.73
N TYR A 154 3.77 -9.14 7.61
CA TYR A 154 3.72 -10.50 8.14
C TYR A 154 4.80 -11.39 7.53
N PHE A 155 4.77 -11.61 6.21
CA PHE A 155 5.71 -12.52 5.56
C PHE A 155 7.15 -12.01 5.57
N GLY A 156 7.36 -10.70 5.38
CA GLY A 156 8.71 -10.13 5.44
C GLY A 156 9.34 -10.32 6.82
N LEU A 157 8.58 -10.13 7.89
CA LEU A 157 9.11 -10.34 9.23
C LEU A 157 9.21 -11.84 9.58
N MET A 158 8.16 -12.63 9.33
CA MET A 158 8.09 -14.02 9.78
C MET A 158 8.98 -14.96 8.96
N ASP A 159 8.98 -14.84 7.62
CA ASP A 159 9.72 -15.77 6.75
C ASP A 159 11.16 -15.31 6.48
N ILE A 160 11.41 -13.99 6.41
CA ILE A 160 12.74 -13.43 6.13
C ILE A 160 13.44 -13.00 7.42
N GLY A 161 12.76 -12.20 8.24
CA GLY A 161 13.26 -11.74 9.53
C GLY A 161 13.43 -12.86 10.53
N MET A 162 12.46 -13.76 10.64
CA MET A 162 12.45 -14.91 11.58
C MET A 162 12.74 -14.49 13.02
N PRO A 163 11.91 -13.60 13.62
CA PRO A 163 12.16 -13.02 14.93
C PRO A 163 12.17 -14.08 16.03
N GLN A 164 13.10 -13.94 16.96
CA GLN A 164 13.20 -14.76 18.16
C GLN A 164 12.98 -13.88 19.40
N GLU A 165 12.40 -14.47 20.45
CA GLU A 165 12.21 -13.78 21.72
C GLU A 165 13.54 -13.18 22.23
N GLY A 166 13.50 -11.93 22.69
CA GLY A 166 14.67 -11.20 23.20
C GLY A 166 15.51 -10.49 22.13
N GLU A 167 15.27 -10.73 20.84
CA GLU A 167 15.97 -10.01 19.77
C GLU A 167 15.53 -8.55 19.66
N THR A 168 16.39 -7.72 19.10
CA THR A 168 16.11 -6.32 18.77
C THR A 168 15.77 -6.17 17.29
N VAL A 169 14.57 -5.64 17.03
CA VAL A 169 14.07 -5.34 15.67
C VAL A 169 14.13 -3.83 15.44
N LEU A 170 14.91 -3.41 14.46
CA LEU A 170 14.95 -2.03 13.94
C LEU A 170 14.02 -1.94 12.72
N VAL A 171 13.19 -0.90 12.64
CA VAL A 171 12.24 -0.73 11.54
C VAL A 171 12.38 0.67 10.94
N SER A 172 12.72 0.78 9.66
CA SER A 172 12.69 2.07 8.94
C SER A 172 11.30 2.32 8.34
N GLY A 173 10.91 3.61 8.20
CA GLY A 173 9.54 3.97 7.79
C GLY A 173 8.49 3.40 8.76
N ALA A 174 8.83 3.40 10.05
CA ALA A 174 8.10 2.69 11.10
C ALA A 174 6.64 3.14 11.26
N ALA A 175 6.31 4.41 10.97
CA ALA A 175 4.93 4.92 11.05
C ALA A 175 4.13 4.73 9.73
N GLY A 176 4.70 4.05 8.74
CA GLY A 176 4.00 3.69 7.51
C GLY A 176 3.14 2.45 7.67
N ALA A 177 2.34 2.16 6.64
CA ALA A 177 1.38 1.04 6.65
C ALA A 177 2.02 -0.32 6.94
N THR A 178 3.22 -0.59 6.38
CA THR A 178 3.95 -1.85 6.62
C THR A 178 4.76 -1.78 7.91
N GLY A 179 5.55 -0.70 8.10
CA GLY A 179 6.48 -0.61 9.22
C GLY A 179 5.81 -0.65 10.60
N SER A 180 4.63 -0.03 10.74
CA SER A 180 3.90 -0.04 12.00
C SER A 180 3.38 -1.43 12.38
N VAL A 181 3.01 -2.22 11.40
CA VAL A 181 2.56 -3.61 11.61
C VAL A 181 3.75 -4.52 11.92
N VAL A 182 4.88 -4.35 11.21
CA VAL A 182 6.13 -5.09 11.50
C VAL A 182 6.53 -4.97 12.95
N GLY A 183 6.58 -3.73 13.47
CA GLY A 183 7.00 -3.51 14.86
C GLY A 183 6.05 -4.15 15.86
N GLN A 184 4.75 -4.07 15.64
CA GLN A 184 3.77 -4.69 16.52
C GLN A 184 3.83 -6.23 16.47
N ILE A 185 3.98 -6.83 15.29
CA ILE A 185 4.22 -8.30 15.21
C ILE A 185 5.50 -8.68 15.95
N ALA A 186 6.58 -7.89 15.81
CA ALA A 186 7.83 -8.12 16.54
C ALA A 186 7.63 -8.04 18.07
N LYS A 187 6.81 -7.09 18.55
CA LYS A 187 6.42 -7.03 19.97
C LYS A 187 5.69 -8.29 20.42
N LEU A 188 4.73 -8.78 19.64
CA LEU A 188 4.00 -10.03 19.91
C LEU A 188 4.91 -11.27 19.91
N LYS A 189 6.07 -11.19 19.23
CA LYS A 189 7.11 -12.24 19.25
C LYS A 189 8.13 -12.08 20.37
N GLY A 190 7.92 -11.14 21.32
CA GLY A 190 8.81 -10.92 22.45
C GLY A 190 10.08 -10.13 22.12
N CYS A 191 10.12 -9.43 20.98
CA CYS A 191 11.27 -8.62 20.58
C CYS A 191 11.23 -7.23 21.22
N ARG A 192 12.42 -6.64 21.40
CA ARG A 192 12.59 -5.19 21.55
C ARG A 192 12.46 -4.53 20.18
N VAL A 193 11.72 -3.43 20.09
CA VAL A 193 11.44 -2.76 18.81
C VAL A 193 11.85 -1.29 18.83
N VAL A 194 12.70 -0.91 17.89
CA VAL A 194 13.13 0.48 17.65
C VAL A 194 12.65 0.93 16.28
N GLY A 195 11.88 2.03 16.23
CA GLY A 195 11.35 2.58 15.00
C GLY A 195 12.17 3.78 14.50
N ILE A 196 12.22 4.00 13.18
CA ILE A 196 12.71 5.22 12.56
C ILE A 196 11.53 5.84 11.81
N ALA A 197 11.08 7.03 12.23
CA ALA A 197 9.95 7.75 11.65
C ALA A 197 10.26 9.25 11.58
N GLY A 198 9.41 10.05 10.97
CA GLY A 198 9.66 11.48 10.82
C GLY A 198 8.56 12.35 11.41
N GLY A 199 8.91 13.13 12.43
CA GLY A 199 8.06 14.08 13.12
C GLY A 199 7.45 13.54 14.41
N GLU A 200 7.32 14.43 15.38
CA GLU A 200 6.91 14.13 16.76
C GLU A 200 5.60 13.34 16.87
N GLU A 201 4.59 13.69 16.08
CA GLU A 201 3.29 13.02 16.11
C GLU A 201 3.39 11.53 15.79
N LYS A 202 4.14 11.18 14.72
CA LYS A 202 4.39 9.80 14.31
C LYS A 202 5.20 9.04 15.35
N CYS A 203 6.24 9.66 15.89
CA CYS A 203 7.07 9.06 16.92
C CYS A 203 6.27 8.77 18.20
N ARG A 204 5.44 9.72 18.64
CA ARG A 204 4.56 9.56 19.80
C ARG A 204 3.53 8.43 19.58
N TRP A 205 2.89 8.38 18.42
CA TRP A 205 1.93 7.31 18.12
C TRP A 205 2.57 5.92 18.16
N LEU A 206 3.79 5.80 17.64
CA LEU A 206 4.52 4.52 17.65
C LEU A 206 4.80 4.05 19.09
N THR A 207 5.18 4.94 20.00
CA THR A 207 5.44 4.58 21.39
C THR A 207 4.17 4.38 22.20
N GLU A 208 3.19 5.29 22.09
CA GLU A 208 2.00 5.29 22.94
C GLU A 208 0.90 4.33 22.48
N LYS A 209 0.80 4.06 21.17
CA LYS A 209 -0.27 3.25 20.57
C LYS A 209 0.22 1.94 19.99
N ALA A 210 1.33 1.97 19.24
CA ALA A 210 1.89 0.78 18.58
C ALA A 210 2.89 0.00 19.46
N GLY A 211 3.21 0.50 20.66
CA GLY A 211 4.01 -0.21 21.66
C GLY A 211 5.49 -0.40 21.33
N PHE A 212 6.05 0.48 20.47
CA PHE A 212 7.49 0.50 20.19
C PHE A 212 8.26 0.91 21.47
N ASP A 213 9.40 0.27 21.73
CA ASP A 213 10.23 0.55 22.91
C ASP A 213 11.01 1.87 22.78
N ALA A 214 11.36 2.27 21.54
CA ALA A 214 11.98 3.55 21.23
C ALA A 214 11.70 3.95 19.77
N VAL A 215 11.77 5.25 19.50
CA VAL A 215 11.61 5.78 18.14
C VAL A 215 12.63 6.90 17.91
N ILE A 216 13.22 6.89 16.72
CA ILE A 216 14.20 7.86 16.23
C ILE A 216 13.45 8.80 15.25
N ASP A 217 13.45 10.11 15.51
CA ASP A 217 12.95 11.11 14.57
C ASP A 217 14.04 11.52 13.59
N TYR A 218 14.07 10.91 12.41
CA TYR A 218 15.07 11.19 11.37
C TYR A 218 15.08 12.65 10.87
N LYS A 219 14.03 13.45 11.19
CA LYS A 219 13.96 14.86 10.79
C LYS A 219 14.72 15.79 11.73
N SER A 220 14.91 15.39 12.98
CA SER A 220 15.53 16.20 14.03
C SER A 220 16.77 15.58 14.66
N GLU A 221 17.04 14.29 14.41
CA GLU A 221 18.09 13.53 15.07
C GLU A 221 19.10 12.93 14.08
N ASP A 222 20.32 12.68 14.53
CA ASP A 222 21.31 11.89 13.79
C ASP A 222 20.95 10.40 13.90
N VAL A 223 20.49 9.82 12.79
CA VAL A 223 19.99 8.44 12.74
C VAL A 223 21.04 7.43 13.18
N ALA A 224 22.32 7.59 12.77
CA ALA A 224 23.36 6.64 13.11
C ALA A 224 23.68 6.66 14.61
N ALA A 225 23.79 7.87 15.19
CA ALA A 225 24.02 8.03 16.62
C ALA A 225 22.85 7.49 17.45
N GLN A 226 21.62 7.73 17.00
CA GLN A 226 20.42 7.27 17.72
C GLN A 226 20.21 5.75 17.59
N ILE A 227 20.56 5.13 16.47
CA ILE A 227 20.57 3.66 16.36
C ILE A 227 21.55 3.09 17.40
N ALA A 228 22.76 3.63 17.51
CA ALA A 228 23.73 3.18 18.50
C ALA A 228 23.25 3.36 19.94
N TYR A 229 22.56 4.45 20.24
CA TYR A 229 21.99 4.75 21.56
C TYR A 229 20.84 3.83 21.95
N HIS A 230 19.88 3.61 21.03
CA HIS A 230 18.68 2.83 21.29
C HIS A 230 18.86 1.32 21.11
N CYS A 231 19.90 0.89 20.39
CA CYS A 231 20.29 -0.51 20.21
C CYS A 231 21.69 -0.77 20.81
N PRO A 232 21.91 -0.62 22.14
CA PRO A 232 23.26 -0.73 22.74
C PRO A 232 23.90 -2.09 22.49
N ASP A 233 23.11 -3.17 22.44
CA ASP A 233 23.52 -4.53 22.13
C ASP A 233 23.43 -4.86 20.63
N LYS A 234 23.31 -3.83 19.79
CA LYS A 234 23.05 -3.91 18.35
C LYS A 234 21.65 -4.41 18.02
N TRP A 235 21.30 -4.42 16.71
CA TRP A 235 20.04 -4.98 16.24
C TRP A 235 20.25 -6.34 15.56
N ASP A 236 19.27 -7.23 15.70
CA ASP A 236 19.25 -8.58 15.13
C ASP A 236 18.49 -8.63 13.81
N ILE A 237 17.43 -7.83 13.69
CA ILE A 237 16.62 -7.70 12.47
C ILE A 237 16.49 -6.23 12.12
N PHE A 238 16.79 -5.89 10.87
CA PHE A 238 16.46 -4.59 10.30
C PHE A 238 15.45 -4.77 9.18
N PHE A 239 14.22 -4.31 9.41
CA PHE A 239 13.19 -4.29 8.38
C PHE A 239 13.24 -2.95 7.65
N ASP A 240 13.73 -2.97 6.41
CA ASP A 240 14.04 -1.76 5.66
C ASP A 240 12.98 -1.44 4.59
N ASN A 241 12.28 -0.31 4.79
CA ASN A 241 11.35 0.29 3.85
C ASN A 241 11.97 1.50 3.10
N VAL A 242 13.13 1.99 3.52
CA VAL A 242 13.66 3.31 3.16
C VAL A 242 14.89 3.23 2.26
N GLY A 243 15.85 2.33 2.58
CA GLY A 243 17.10 2.23 1.83
C GLY A 243 18.06 3.41 2.06
N GLY A 244 18.98 3.61 1.11
CA GLY A 244 19.89 4.75 1.06
C GLY A 244 20.69 4.97 2.34
N PRO A 245 20.83 6.24 2.80
CA PRO A 245 21.59 6.56 4.01
C PRO A 245 21.09 5.88 5.28
N THR A 246 19.78 5.57 5.37
CA THR A 246 19.21 4.86 6.52
C THR A 246 19.71 3.42 6.59
N LEU A 247 19.75 2.72 5.45
CA LEU A 247 20.31 1.37 5.37
C LEU A 247 21.82 1.38 5.73
N GLU A 248 22.57 2.34 5.21
CA GLU A 248 24.00 2.46 5.52
C GLU A 248 24.24 2.75 7.01
N ALA A 249 23.48 3.64 7.61
CA ALA A 249 23.54 3.90 9.06
C ALA A 249 23.23 2.64 9.88
N ALA A 250 22.19 1.90 9.51
CA ALA A 250 21.81 0.67 10.20
C ALA A 250 22.88 -0.41 10.12
N LEU A 251 23.51 -0.62 8.95
CA LEU A 251 24.55 -1.64 8.75
C LEU A 251 25.78 -1.46 9.67
N ASN A 252 26.07 -0.25 10.15
CA ASN A 252 27.13 -0.02 11.12
C ASN A 252 26.84 -0.65 12.50
N HIS A 253 25.59 -1.00 12.77
CA HIS A 253 25.14 -1.44 14.09
C HIS A 253 24.49 -2.85 14.08
N ILE A 254 24.81 -3.64 13.05
CA ILE A 254 24.29 -5.02 12.89
C ILE A 254 24.91 -5.96 13.92
N ASN A 255 24.07 -6.80 14.55
CA ASN A 255 24.51 -7.87 15.44
C ASN A 255 25.07 -9.06 14.66
N LEU A 256 25.67 -10.01 15.39
CA LEU A 256 26.15 -11.27 14.84
C LEU A 256 24.95 -12.06 14.27
N TYR A 257 25.07 -12.51 13.01
CA TYR A 257 23.99 -13.17 12.26
C TYR A 257 22.76 -12.29 12.03
N GLY A 258 22.89 -10.97 12.10
CA GLY A 258 21.81 -10.02 11.84
C GLY A 258 21.20 -10.21 10.46
N ARG A 259 19.89 -9.92 10.34
CA ARG A 259 19.09 -10.11 9.13
C ARG A 259 18.51 -8.78 8.67
N VAL A 260 18.83 -8.38 7.44
CA VAL A 260 18.20 -7.23 6.77
C VAL A 260 17.08 -7.74 5.87
N VAL A 261 15.85 -7.32 6.12
CA VAL A 261 14.69 -7.59 5.29
C VAL A 261 14.48 -6.39 4.37
N LEU A 262 14.83 -6.53 3.10
CA LEU A 262 14.66 -5.46 2.11
C LEU A 262 13.24 -5.48 1.55
N CYS A 263 12.39 -4.61 2.10
CA CYS A 263 11.00 -4.44 1.68
C CYS A 263 10.85 -3.35 0.62
N GLY A 264 11.57 -2.25 0.75
CA GLY A 264 11.50 -1.12 -0.16
C GLY A 264 12.69 -0.18 -0.04
N SER A 265 12.74 0.82 -0.93
CA SER A 265 13.78 1.84 -0.94
C SER A 265 13.18 3.20 -1.31
N ILE A 266 12.20 3.66 -0.53
CA ILE A 266 11.41 4.85 -0.88
C ILE A 266 12.29 6.11 -1.03
N SER A 267 13.44 6.17 -0.34
CA SER A 267 14.39 7.29 -0.46
C SER A 267 14.96 7.45 -1.88
N THR A 268 14.99 6.36 -2.66
CA THR A 268 15.61 6.35 -4.00
C THR A 268 14.59 6.35 -5.14
N TYR A 269 13.29 6.18 -4.87
CA TYR A 269 12.29 6.03 -5.93
C TYR A 269 12.17 7.25 -6.84
N ASN A 270 12.43 8.45 -6.32
CA ASN A 270 12.41 9.69 -7.08
C ASN A 270 13.81 10.18 -7.50
N ALA A 271 14.84 9.35 -7.38
CA ALA A 271 16.17 9.71 -7.81
C ALA A 271 16.25 9.83 -9.34
N THR A 272 16.90 10.89 -9.85
CA THR A 272 17.09 11.14 -11.29
C THR A 272 18.29 10.40 -11.85
N ARG A 273 19.13 9.85 -10.98
CA ARG A 273 20.31 9.03 -11.29
C ARG A 273 20.46 7.92 -10.26
N PRO A 274 21.13 6.82 -10.60
CA PRO A 274 21.41 5.77 -9.62
C PRO A 274 22.14 6.34 -8.41
N GLU A 275 21.61 6.07 -7.23
CA GLU A 275 22.28 6.37 -5.96
C GLU A 275 23.32 5.29 -5.66
N PRO A 276 24.48 5.67 -5.08
CA PRO A 276 25.46 4.66 -4.65
C PRO A 276 24.86 3.76 -3.58
N GLY A 277 25.20 2.49 -3.61
CA GLY A 277 24.85 1.55 -2.54
C GLY A 277 25.61 1.82 -1.24
N PRO A 278 25.28 1.11 -0.15
CA PRO A 278 25.97 1.24 1.12
C PRO A 278 27.47 0.95 0.98
N SER A 279 28.33 1.86 1.48
CA SER A 279 29.78 1.72 1.44
C SER A 279 30.33 0.69 2.43
N ASN A 280 29.49 0.29 3.41
CA ASN A 280 29.85 -0.53 4.57
C ASN A 280 29.32 -1.98 4.51
N LEU A 281 29.13 -2.55 3.31
CA LEU A 281 28.69 -3.94 3.15
C LEU A 281 29.60 -4.98 3.83
N MET A 282 30.85 -4.62 4.10
CA MET A 282 31.75 -5.46 4.91
C MET A 282 31.22 -5.75 6.31
N SER A 283 30.29 -4.94 6.84
CA SER A 283 29.60 -5.21 8.09
C SER A 283 28.82 -6.53 8.04
N LEU A 284 28.24 -6.89 6.89
CA LEU A 284 27.57 -8.20 6.72
C LEU A 284 28.57 -9.35 6.80
N VAL A 285 29.76 -9.20 6.19
CA VAL A 285 30.78 -10.24 6.22
C VAL A 285 31.29 -10.44 7.65
N THR A 286 31.69 -9.35 8.32
CA THR A 286 32.25 -9.41 9.67
C THR A 286 31.27 -9.93 10.72
N ASN A 287 29.99 -9.64 10.58
CA ASN A 287 28.94 -10.11 11.47
C ASN A 287 28.20 -11.35 10.93
N ARG A 288 28.65 -11.97 9.80
CA ARG A 288 27.99 -13.13 9.17
C ARG A 288 26.50 -12.89 8.95
N GLY A 289 26.13 -11.63 8.70
CA GLY A 289 24.74 -11.20 8.45
C GLY A 289 24.26 -11.59 7.07
N ARG A 290 22.95 -11.52 6.86
CA ARG A 290 22.32 -11.66 5.55
C ARG A 290 21.45 -10.46 5.23
N MET A 291 21.27 -10.19 3.94
CA MET A 291 20.39 -9.17 3.40
C MET A 291 19.56 -9.82 2.29
N GLN A 292 18.23 -9.78 2.40
CA GLN A 292 17.33 -10.49 1.50
C GLN A 292 16.13 -9.62 1.12
N GLY A 293 15.89 -9.49 -0.20
CA GLY A 293 14.68 -8.92 -0.76
C GLY A 293 13.58 -9.96 -0.94
N PHE A 294 12.34 -9.51 -1.07
CA PHE A 294 11.18 -10.33 -1.35
C PHE A 294 10.10 -9.52 -2.07
N ILE A 295 9.18 -10.20 -2.72
CA ILE A 295 7.99 -9.61 -3.34
C ILE A 295 6.76 -10.30 -2.78
N ILE A 296 5.81 -9.52 -2.28
CA ILE A 296 4.59 -10.07 -1.65
C ILE A 296 3.75 -10.91 -2.61
N LEU A 297 3.83 -10.68 -3.93
CA LEU A 297 3.09 -11.47 -4.92
C LEU A 297 3.47 -12.96 -4.88
N ASP A 298 4.70 -13.29 -4.47
CA ASP A 298 5.16 -14.69 -4.34
C ASP A 298 4.48 -15.40 -3.16
N TYR A 299 3.91 -14.64 -2.22
CA TYR A 299 3.24 -15.14 -1.02
C TYR A 299 1.72 -15.19 -1.12
N LEU A 300 1.12 -14.71 -2.23
CA LEU A 300 -0.34 -14.70 -2.40
C LEU A 300 -0.98 -16.10 -2.25
N PRO A 301 -0.35 -17.21 -2.65
CA PRO A 301 -0.89 -18.54 -2.36
C PRO A 301 -1.06 -18.85 -0.86
N ARG A 302 -0.35 -18.13 0.01
CA ARG A 302 -0.41 -18.23 1.47
C ARG A 302 -1.16 -17.05 2.11
N ALA A 303 -1.82 -16.21 1.34
CA ALA A 303 -2.44 -14.96 1.83
C ALA A 303 -3.35 -15.18 3.05
N MET A 304 -4.14 -16.27 3.04
CA MET A 304 -5.07 -16.57 4.13
C MET A 304 -4.37 -16.79 5.47
N GLU A 305 -3.16 -17.35 5.49
CA GLU A 305 -2.35 -17.49 6.70
C GLU A 305 -2.10 -16.13 7.38
N ALA A 306 -1.69 -15.12 6.60
CA ALA A 306 -1.45 -13.78 7.12
C ALA A 306 -2.76 -13.07 7.50
N ILE A 307 -3.79 -13.18 6.67
CA ILE A 307 -5.09 -12.51 6.90
C ILE A 307 -5.72 -13.01 8.20
N GLU A 308 -5.78 -14.33 8.45
CA GLU A 308 -6.35 -14.91 9.66
C GLU A 308 -5.60 -14.45 10.93
N GLN A 309 -4.26 -14.45 10.88
CA GLN A 309 -3.45 -13.98 12.00
C GLN A 309 -3.66 -12.48 12.27
N LEU A 310 -3.61 -11.65 11.23
CA LEU A 310 -3.80 -10.20 11.34
C LEU A 310 -5.20 -9.85 11.82
N MET A 311 -6.23 -10.52 11.31
CA MET A 311 -7.61 -10.36 11.79
C MET A 311 -7.73 -10.70 13.27
N GLY A 312 -7.13 -11.81 13.70
CA GLY A 312 -7.11 -12.22 15.11
C GLY A 312 -6.49 -11.15 16.00
N TRP A 313 -5.31 -10.65 15.66
CA TRP A 313 -4.61 -9.62 16.43
C TRP A 313 -5.32 -8.25 16.44
N VAL A 314 -5.97 -7.88 15.33
CA VAL A 314 -6.79 -6.65 15.31
C VAL A 314 -8.05 -6.83 16.18
N ALA A 315 -8.71 -7.97 16.10
CA ALA A 315 -9.92 -8.26 16.89
C ALA A 315 -9.64 -8.33 18.41
N SER A 316 -8.45 -8.82 18.81
CA SER A 316 -8.02 -8.82 20.23
C SER A 316 -7.49 -7.47 20.70
N GLY A 317 -7.22 -6.53 19.78
CA GLY A 317 -6.59 -5.24 20.10
C GLY A 317 -5.08 -5.31 20.26
N ASP A 318 -4.45 -6.43 19.93
CA ASP A 318 -3.00 -6.62 19.99
C ASP A 318 -2.26 -5.84 18.90
N ILE A 319 -2.92 -5.57 17.78
CA ILE A 319 -2.41 -4.71 16.70
C ILE A 319 -3.40 -3.59 16.43
N VAL A 320 -2.87 -2.37 16.39
CA VAL A 320 -3.58 -1.17 15.93
C VAL A 320 -3.00 -0.71 14.59
N TYR A 321 -3.84 -0.14 13.74
CA TYR A 321 -3.40 0.41 12.46
C TYR A 321 -3.96 1.80 12.24
N ALA A 322 -3.25 2.61 11.47
CA ALA A 322 -3.65 3.96 11.12
C ALA A 322 -3.94 4.06 9.62
N VAL A 323 -5.01 4.77 9.29
CA VAL A 323 -5.40 5.09 7.91
C VAL A 323 -5.44 6.60 7.75
N ASP A 324 -4.72 7.10 6.74
CA ASP A 324 -4.79 8.50 6.29
C ASP A 324 -5.75 8.54 5.10
N MET A 325 -6.97 8.98 5.35
CA MET A 325 -8.04 9.01 4.34
C MET A 325 -8.11 10.37 3.67
N ALA A 326 -7.84 10.39 2.36
CA ALA A 326 -8.18 11.51 1.48
C ALA A 326 -9.54 11.26 0.82
N GLU A 327 -10.18 12.30 0.31
CA GLU A 327 -11.48 12.21 -0.35
C GLU A 327 -11.48 12.94 -1.69
N GLY A 328 -12.30 12.44 -2.62
CA GLY A 328 -12.61 13.08 -3.89
C GLY A 328 -11.64 12.72 -5.02
N PHE A 329 -12.21 12.34 -6.16
CA PHE A 329 -11.51 11.85 -7.35
C PHE A 329 -10.42 12.80 -7.87
N ASN A 330 -10.65 14.11 -7.79
CA ASN A 330 -9.69 15.11 -8.29
C ASN A 330 -8.42 15.20 -7.42
N ASN A 331 -8.44 14.69 -6.21
CA ASN A 331 -7.30 14.69 -5.29
C ASN A 331 -6.33 13.54 -5.50
N ILE A 332 -6.62 12.60 -6.42
CA ILE A 332 -5.77 11.41 -6.70
C ILE A 332 -4.31 11.79 -6.93
N PRO A 333 -3.94 12.72 -7.86
CA PRO A 333 -2.54 13.05 -8.10
C PRO A 333 -1.84 13.73 -6.93
N ALA A 334 -2.56 14.50 -6.11
CA ALA A 334 -2.01 15.12 -4.91
C ALA A 334 -1.80 14.10 -3.78
N THR A 335 -2.70 13.11 -3.68
CA THR A 335 -2.65 12.08 -2.64
C THR A 335 -1.41 11.21 -2.75
N ILE A 336 -1.01 10.77 -3.95
CA ILE A 336 0.20 9.96 -4.12
C ILE A 336 1.47 10.70 -3.72
N GLN A 337 1.54 12.03 -3.91
CA GLN A 337 2.71 12.83 -3.55
C GLN A 337 2.97 12.84 -2.04
N ARG A 338 1.93 12.70 -1.21
CA ARG A 338 2.03 12.68 0.25
C ARG A 338 2.95 11.57 0.75
N LEU A 339 3.00 10.43 0.05
CA LEU A 339 3.88 9.31 0.38
C LEU A 339 5.36 9.66 0.31
N TYR A 340 5.75 10.47 -0.70
CA TYR A 340 7.15 10.82 -0.95
C TYR A 340 7.61 12.07 -0.22
N THR A 341 6.66 12.86 0.31
CA THR A 341 6.95 14.03 1.15
C THR A 341 6.82 13.74 2.64
N GLY A 342 6.46 12.49 3.00
CA GLY A 342 6.31 12.06 4.38
C GLY A 342 5.12 12.73 5.10
N GLN A 343 4.12 13.19 4.35
CA GLN A 343 2.92 13.83 4.90
C GLN A 343 1.85 12.81 5.31
N ASN A 344 1.86 11.59 4.74
CA ASN A 344 0.93 10.54 5.12
C ASN A 344 1.20 10.02 6.53
N PHE A 345 0.15 9.55 7.19
CA PHE A 345 0.20 8.86 8.48
C PHE A 345 -0.42 7.46 8.37
N GLY A 346 0.36 6.40 8.56
CA GLY A 346 -0.12 5.03 8.32
C GLY A 346 -0.38 4.74 6.84
N LYS A 347 -1.49 4.05 6.55
CA LYS A 347 -1.90 3.70 5.18
C LYS A 347 -2.61 4.86 4.51
N GLN A 348 -2.08 5.32 3.37
CA GLN A 348 -2.75 6.32 2.55
C GLN A 348 -3.82 5.67 1.68
N LEU A 349 -5.05 6.09 1.87
CA LEU A 349 -6.22 5.72 1.06
C LEU A 349 -6.88 6.98 0.49
N LEU A 350 -7.74 6.80 -0.49
CA LEU A 350 -8.61 7.86 -1.01
C LEU A 350 -10.00 7.30 -1.30
N LYS A 351 -11.01 7.91 -0.72
CA LYS A 351 -12.41 7.60 -0.98
C LYS A 351 -12.89 8.34 -2.22
N ILE A 352 -13.45 7.57 -3.17
CA ILE A 352 -14.01 8.11 -4.43
C ILE A 352 -15.53 8.23 -4.35
N ALA A 353 -16.20 7.20 -3.83
CA ALA A 353 -17.65 7.09 -3.79
C ALA A 353 -18.11 6.27 -2.57
N ASP A 354 -19.41 6.34 -2.29
CA ASP A 354 -20.10 5.43 -1.37
C ASP A 354 -20.69 4.24 -2.14
N PRO A 355 -20.89 3.08 -1.49
CA PRO A 355 -21.66 1.96 -2.05
C PRO A 355 -23.09 2.40 -2.38
N GLU A 356 -23.68 1.83 -3.43
CA GLU A 356 -25.09 2.02 -3.79
C GLU A 356 -26.01 1.04 -3.08
#